data_d4c7a7cf0069889c97f6bfa51aea9afc
#
_entry.id   d4c7a7cf0069889c97f6bfa51aea9afc
#
_cell.length_a   1.000
_cell.length_b   1.000
_cell.length_c   1.000
_cell.angle_alpha   90.00
_cell.angle_beta   90.00
_cell.angle_gamma   90.00
#
_symmetry.space_group_name_H-M   'P 1'
#
loop_
_entity.id
_entity.type
_entity.pdbx_description
1 polymer ?
#
loop_
_entity_poly.entity_id
_entity_poly.type
_entity_poly.pdbx_seq_one_letter_code
_entity_poly.pdbx_strand_id
1 'polypeptide(L)'
;MDIHKLTNDNYSLNNSHIHAHDFSLYAEDDLILNEHWKINAGLHFSFFNVQKQTYLSLQPRLSISFQATSNIILKSSFSQMSQCTQLLSTASLAMPSDLWVPVTRHIRPMKSFQYAVGVYYTGIKNWEFSIEGYYKDMYNVLEYKDGESFLGSSHNWEDKVEMGKGRSFGVEFMAQETKYF
;
A
#
# COMPACT_ATOMS: atom_id res chain seq x y z
N MET A 1 -16.07 -10.73 4.95
CA MET A 1 -16.30 -9.33 4.56
C MET A 1 -17.53 -9.30 3.66
N ASP A 2 -18.60 -8.67 4.14
CA ASP A 2 -19.84 -8.54 3.36
C ASP A 2 -19.87 -7.15 2.73
N ILE A 3 -19.95 -7.10 1.41
CA ILE A 3 -20.08 -5.85 0.69
C ILE A 3 -21.56 -5.60 0.42
N HIS A 4 -22.14 -4.62 1.11
CA HIS A 4 -23.50 -4.17 0.87
C HIS A 4 -23.52 -3.10 -0.22
N LYS A 5 -24.31 -3.33 -1.24
CA LYS A 5 -24.67 -2.34 -2.24
C LYS A 5 -25.85 -1.52 -1.75
N LEU A 6 -25.68 -0.21 -1.63
CA LEU A 6 -26.79 0.69 -1.25
C LEU A 6 -27.81 0.79 -2.39
N THR A 7 -29.06 0.54 -2.10
CA THR A 7 -30.21 0.71 -3.02
C THR A 7 -30.83 2.07 -2.84
N ASN A 8 -31.09 2.76 -3.94
CA ASN A 8 -32.05 3.86 -3.99
C ASN A 8 -33.32 3.35 -4.70
N ASP A 9 -34.49 3.78 -4.28
CA ASP A 9 -35.82 3.16 -4.50
C ASP A 9 -36.25 2.89 -5.94
N ASN A 10 -35.45 3.20 -6.96
CA ASN A 10 -35.82 2.98 -8.37
C ASN A 10 -34.82 2.17 -9.20
N TYR A 11 -33.78 1.60 -8.58
CA TYR A 11 -32.82 0.76 -9.26
C TYR A 11 -32.70 -0.57 -8.53
N SER A 12 -33.11 -1.66 -9.17
CA SER A 12 -32.83 -3.00 -8.69
C SER A 12 -31.32 -3.27 -8.79
N LEU A 13 -30.59 -2.92 -7.76
CA LEU A 13 -29.21 -3.31 -7.62
C LEU A 13 -29.18 -4.79 -7.31
N ASN A 14 -28.48 -5.56 -8.12
CA ASN A 14 -28.18 -6.94 -7.83
C ASN A 14 -27.50 -6.99 -6.46
N ASN A 15 -28.17 -7.53 -5.47
CA ASN A 15 -27.66 -7.75 -4.12
C ASN A 15 -26.60 -8.88 -4.19
N SER A 16 -25.41 -8.58 -4.66
CA SER A 16 -24.31 -9.55 -4.69
C SER A 16 -23.55 -9.50 -3.36
N HIS A 17 -23.72 -10.53 -2.55
CA HIS A 17 -22.90 -10.75 -1.37
C HIS A 17 -21.62 -11.48 -1.78
N ILE A 18 -20.47 -10.88 -1.53
CA ILE A 18 -19.16 -11.49 -1.74
C ILE A 18 -18.58 -11.84 -0.37
N HIS A 19 -18.39 -13.13 -0.13
CA HIS A 19 -17.71 -13.62 1.06
C HIS A 19 -16.25 -13.85 0.75
N ALA A 20 -15.38 -13.31 1.59
CA ALA A 20 -13.94 -13.48 1.51
C ALA A 20 -13.37 -13.90 2.87
N HIS A 21 -12.37 -14.77 2.85
CA HIS A 21 -11.59 -15.16 4.02
C HIS A 21 -10.17 -14.63 3.85
N ASP A 22 -9.72 -13.90 4.84
CA ASP A 22 -8.35 -13.35 4.90
C ASP A 22 -7.64 -13.93 6.13
N PHE A 23 -6.46 -14.48 5.90
CA PHE A 23 -5.58 -14.98 6.96
C PHE A 23 -4.17 -14.48 6.69
N SER A 24 -3.50 -13.96 7.70
CA SER A 24 -2.14 -13.49 7.58
C SER A 24 -1.28 -13.88 8.77
N LEU A 25 0.01 -14.10 8.49
CA LEU A 25 1.07 -14.32 9.46
C LEU A 25 2.22 -13.37 9.15
N TYR A 26 2.89 -12.89 10.18
CA TYR A 26 4.11 -12.13 10.00
C TYR A 26 5.17 -12.55 11.04
N ALA A 27 6.42 -12.40 10.64
CA ALA A 27 7.58 -12.53 11.51
C ALA A 27 8.53 -11.38 11.19
N GLU A 28 9.13 -10.80 12.20
CA GLU A 28 10.05 -9.67 12.08
C GLU A 28 11.14 -9.80 13.14
N ASP A 29 12.37 -9.42 12.79
CA ASP A 29 13.51 -9.45 13.69
C ASP A 29 14.39 -8.22 13.50
N ASP A 30 14.87 -7.68 14.61
CA ASP A 30 15.78 -6.55 14.68
C ASP A 30 17.18 -7.04 15.06
N LEU A 31 18.08 -7.05 14.10
CA LEU A 31 19.45 -7.50 14.23
C LEU A 31 20.38 -6.31 14.43
N ILE A 32 21.02 -6.23 15.61
CA ILE A 32 22.10 -5.30 15.89
C ILE A 32 23.41 -6.07 15.69
N LEU A 33 24.03 -5.90 14.52
CA LEU A 33 25.27 -6.61 14.18
C LEU A 33 26.48 -6.03 14.92
N ASN A 34 26.51 -4.70 15.07
CA ASN A 34 27.53 -3.97 15.82
C ASN A 34 27.07 -2.51 16.06
N GLU A 35 27.92 -1.66 16.58
CA GLU A 35 27.62 -0.25 16.85
C GLU A 35 27.22 0.56 15.58
N HIS A 36 27.62 0.09 14.40
CA HIS A 36 27.41 0.79 13.14
C HIS A 36 26.23 0.23 12.33
N TRP A 37 25.93 -1.05 12.44
CA TRP A 37 24.96 -1.72 11.59
C TRP A 37 23.77 -2.24 12.37
N LYS A 38 22.59 -1.79 11.96
CA LYS A 38 21.29 -2.32 12.41
C LYS A 38 20.49 -2.75 11.19
N ILE A 39 19.91 -3.94 11.23
CA ILE A 39 19.11 -4.52 10.17
C ILE A 39 17.78 -4.95 10.77
N ASN A 40 16.69 -4.48 10.18
CA ASN A 40 15.37 -5.01 10.45
C ASN A 40 14.93 -5.83 9.24
N ALA A 41 14.58 -7.08 9.45
CA ALA A 41 14.11 -7.99 8.41
C ALA A 41 12.75 -8.59 8.80
N GLY A 42 11.79 -8.45 7.93
CA GLY A 42 10.43 -8.93 8.16
C GLY A 42 9.88 -9.72 6.97
N LEU A 43 9.00 -10.65 7.25
CA LEU A 43 8.27 -11.43 6.27
C LEU A 43 6.81 -11.50 6.67
N HIS A 44 5.94 -11.06 5.77
CA HIS A 44 4.51 -11.18 5.93
C HIS A 44 3.96 -12.14 4.88
N PHE A 45 3.21 -13.12 5.32
CA PHE A 45 2.49 -14.06 4.47
C PHE A 45 1.01 -13.78 4.56
N SER A 46 0.32 -13.70 3.43
CA SER A 46 -1.14 -13.58 3.40
C SER A 46 -1.77 -14.65 2.50
N PHE A 47 -2.88 -15.17 2.98
CA PHE A 47 -3.79 -16.08 2.30
C PHE A 47 -5.14 -15.40 2.19
N PHE A 48 -5.61 -15.16 0.98
CA PHE A 48 -6.91 -14.56 0.73
C PHE A 48 -7.73 -15.46 -0.18
N ASN A 49 -8.91 -15.87 0.29
CA ASN A 49 -9.83 -16.72 -0.50
C ASN A 49 -11.14 -15.98 -0.74
N VAL A 50 -11.54 -15.89 -1.99
CA VAL A 50 -12.76 -15.23 -2.45
C VAL A 50 -13.32 -15.95 -3.67
N GLN A 51 -14.63 -16.20 -3.71
CA GLN A 51 -15.31 -16.81 -4.88
C GLN A 51 -14.61 -18.11 -5.39
N LYS A 52 -14.12 -18.96 -4.49
CA LYS A 52 -13.33 -20.17 -4.79
C LYS A 52 -11.97 -19.92 -5.44
N GLN A 53 -11.50 -18.66 -5.48
CA GLN A 53 -10.16 -18.30 -5.91
C GLN A 53 -9.30 -18.02 -4.69
N THR A 54 -8.07 -18.55 -4.69
CA THR A 54 -7.11 -18.34 -3.61
C THR A 54 -5.93 -17.50 -4.11
N TYR A 55 -5.59 -16.49 -3.35
CA TYR A 55 -4.42 -15.64 -3.57
C TYR A 55 -3.46 -15.79 -2.40
N LEU A 56 -2.24 -16.16 -2.72
CA LEU A 56 -1.12 -16.24 -1.77
C LEU A 56 -0.15 -15.11 -2.03
N SER A 57 0.32 -14.46 -1.00
CA SER A 57 1.32 -13.40 -1.12
C SER A 57 2.38 -13.53 -0.05
N LEU A 58 3.63 -13.46 -0.48
CA LEU A 58 4.81 -13.34 0.37
C LEU A 58 5.34 -11.91 0.23
N GLN A 59 5.48 -11.21 1.35
CA GLN A 59 5.73 -9.77 1.38
C GLN A 59 6.96 -9.49 2.26
N PRO A 60 8.17 -9.62 1.71
CA PRO A 60 9.41 -9.32 2.42
C PRO A 60 9.56 -7.82 2.67
N ARG A 61 10.17 -7.48 3.80
CA ARG A 61 10.58 -6.15 4.21
C ARG A 61 12.00 -6.21 4.72
N LEU A 62 12.80 -5.24 4.34
CA LEU A 62 14.19 -5.11 4.79
C LEU A 62 14.49 -3.63 5.02
N SER A 63 15.04 -3.31 6.16
CA SER A 63 15.56 -1.98 6.48
C SER A 63 16.96 -2.10 7.04
N ILE A 64 17.87 -1.28 6.53
CA ILE A 64 19.27 -1.24 6.93
C ILE A 64 19.60 0.16 7.40
N SER A 65 20.20 0.28 8.57
CA SER A 65 20.70 1.52 9.13
C SER A 65 22.19 1.38 9.38
N PHE A 66 22.97 2.31 8.81
CA PHE A 66 24.41 2.36 8.96
C PHE A 66 24.84 3.69 9.58
N GLN A 67 25.45 3.61 10.76
CA GLN A 67 26.05 4.74 11.46
C GLN A 67 27.43 5.04 10.84
N ALA A 68 27.47 5.96 9.87
CA ALA A 68 28.71 6.29 9.16
C ALA A 68 29.68 7.11 10.04
N THR A 69 29.14 8.02 10.85
CA THR A 69 29.88 8.79 11.87
C THR A 69 28.99 8.99 13.09
N SER A 70 29.53 9.61 14.18
CA SER A 70 28.71 9.96 15.35
C SER A 70 27.47 10.81 15.01
N ASN A 71 27.49 11.52 13.90
CA ASN A 71 26.48 12.50 13.52
C ASN A 71 25.77 12.18 12.19
N ILE A 72 26.18 11.11 11.47
CA ILE A 72 25.61 10.77 10.17
C ILE A 72 25.13 9.33 10.20
N ILE A 73 23.84 9.14 9.87
CA ILE A 73 23.22 7.84 9.71
C ILE A 73 22.71 7.74 8.28
N LEU A 74 23.04 6.63 7.62
CA LEU A 74 22.49 6.24 6.32
C LEU A 74 21.43 5.17 6.54
N LYS A 75 20.27 5.33 5.92
CA LYS A 75 19.22 4.32 5.96
C LYS A 75 18.81 3.93 4.55
N SER A 76 18.49 2.65 4.37
CA SER A 76 17.88 2.14 3.14
C SER A 76 16.80 1.14 3.50
N SER A 77 15.74 1.09 2.71
CA SER A 77 14.67 0.12 2.91
C SER A 77 14.13 -0.40 1.60
N PHE A 78 13.63 -1.61 1.67
CA PHE A 78 12.87 -2.28 0.63
C PHE A 78 11.62 -2.89 1.24
N SER A 79 10.48 -2.75 0.59
CA SER A 79 9.26 -3.46 0.96
C SER A 79 8.47 -3.90 -0.27
N GLN A 80 7.97 -5.14 -0.20
CA GLN A 80 6.94 -5.64 -1.10
C GLN A 80 5.63 -5.73 -0.35
N MET A 81 4.56 -5.24 -0.95
CA MET A 81 3.21 -5.28 -0.38
C MET A 81 2.22 -5.84 -1.38
N SER A 82 1.18 -6.51 -0.88
CA SER A 82 0.04 -6.99 -1.66
C SER A 82 -1.24 -6.61 -0.97
N GLN A 83 -2.23 -6.14 -1.73
CA GLN A 83 -3.52 -5.71 -1.21
C GLN A 83 -4.65 -6.40 -1.98
N CYS A 84 -5.50 -7.12 -1.25
CA CYS A 84 -6.61 -7.88 -1.80
C CYS A 84 -7.95 -7.14 -1.75
N THR A 85 -8.00 -5.95 -1.16
CA THR A 85 -9.18 -5.08 -1.15
C THR A 85 -8.75 -3.71 -1.62
N GLN A 86 -9.43 -3.17 -2.64
CA GLN A 86 -9.07 -1.88 -3.24
C GLN A 86 -10.23 -0.90 -3.13
N LEU A 87 -9.88 0.38 -2.98
CA LEU A 87 -10.84 1.47 -3.02
C LEU A 87 -11.00 1.93 -4.46
N LEU A 88 -12.20 1.83 -5.00
CA LEU A 88 -12.58 2.46 -6.25
C LEU A 88 -13.13 3.84 -5.96
N SER A 89 -12.45 4.86 -6.44
CA SER A 89 -12.86 6.26 -6.31
C SER A 89 -13.14 6.83 -7.69
N THR A 90 -14.23 7.57 -7.83
CA THR A 90 -14.55 8.33 -9.05
C THR A 90 -13.95 9.72 -8.92
N ALA A 91 -12.86 9.98 -9.65
CA ALA A 91 -12.14 11.26 -9.61
C ALA A 91 -12.92 12.46 -10.18
N SER A 92 -14.04 12.25 -10.85
CA SER A 92 -14.68 13.28 -11.69
C SER A 92 -15.84 14.06 -11.06
N LEU A 93 -16.36 13.65 -9.92
CA LEU A 93 -17.39 14.41 -9.19
C LEU A 93 -17.23 14.10 -7.70
N ALA A 94 -17.26 15.12 -6.87
CA ALA A 94 -17.26 15.04 -5.40
C ALA A 94 -18.54 14.32 -4.87
N MET A 95 -18.80 13.13 -5.36
CA MET A 95 -19.83 12.23 -4.87
C MET A 95 -19.19 11.25 -3.89
N PRO A 96 -19.82 10.94 -2.76
CA PRO A 96 -19.38 9.93 -1.83
C PRO A 96 -19.64 8.53 -2.40
N SER A 97 -18.95 8.18 -3.51
CA SER A 97 -19.11 6.91 -4.21
C SER A 97 -17.86 6.02 -4.11
N ASP A 98 -17.10 6.20 -3.05
CA ASP A 98 -15.97 5.33 -2.76
C ASP A 98 -16.48 3.93 -2.42
N LEU A 99 -16.11 2.95 -3.23
CA LEU A 99 -16.51 1.57 -3.07
C LEU A 99 -15.29 0.69 -2.77
N TRP A 100 -15.29 0.05 -1.62
CA TRP A 100 -14.31 -0.99 -1.33
C TRP A 100 -14.69 -2.28 -2.03
N VAL A 101 -13.81 -2.75 -2.92
CA VAL A 101 -14.01 -3.98 -3.67
C VAL A 101 -12.90 -4.97 -3.36
N PRO A 102 -13.23 -6.26 -3.13
CA PRO A 102 -12.23 -7.30 -3.01
C PRO A 102 -11.70 -7.71 -4.39
N VAL A 103 -10.55 -8.34 -4.41
CA VAL A 103 -10.11 -9.09 -5.59
C VAL A 103 -11.13 -10.19 -5.94
N THR A 104 -11.19 -10.53 -7.20
CA THR A 104 -12.09 -11.57 -7.71
C THR A 104 -11.30 -12.49 -8.64
N ARG A 105 -11.98 -13.42 -9.31
CA ARG A 105 -11.33 -14.26 -10.32
C ARG A 105 -10.69 -13.44 -11.46
N HIS A 106 -11.25 -12.28 -11.79
CA HIS A 106 -10.81 -11.43 -12.90
C HIS A 106 -9.90 -10.29 -12.43
N ILE A 107 -10.04 -9.88 -11.16
CA ILE A 107 -9.29 -8.78 -10.57
C ILE A 107 -8.22 -9.33 -9.65
N ARG A 108 -6.96 -9.10 -10.01
CA ARG A 108 -5.80 -9.58 -9.27
C ARG A 108 -5.47 -8.65 -8.10
N PRO A 109 -4.80 -9.16 -7.04
CA PRO A 109 -4.28 -8.31 -5.98
C PRO A 109 -3.36 -7.21 -6.52
N MET A 110 -3.53 -6.01 -6.00
CA MET A 110 -2.56 -4.95 -6.22
C MET A 110 -1.24 -5.35 -5.55
N LYS A 111 -0.13 -5.09 -6.23
CA LYS A 111 1.23 -5.31 -5.70
C LYS A 111 2.02 -4.03 -5.78
N SER A 112 2.84 -3.76 -4.78
CA SER A 112 3.79 -2.65 -4.82
C SER A 112 5.16 -3.08 -4.34
N PHE A 113 6.18 -2.48 -4.97
CA PHE A 113 7.57 -2.59 -4.58
C PHE A 113 8.07 -1.19 -4.27
N GLN A 114 8.53 -0.98 -3.06
CA GLN A 114 9.01 0.33 -2.61
C GLN A 114 10.46 0.22 -2.16
N TYR A 115 11.24 1.18 -2.61
CA TYR A 115 12.64 1.40 -2.24
C TYR A 115 12.75 2.79 -1.66
N ALA A 116 13.49 2.94 -0.57
CA ALA A 116 13.82 4.24 0.00
C ALA A 116 15.27 4.27 0.46
N VAL A 117 15.88 5.45 0.36
CA VAL A 117 17.22 5.74 0.88
C VAL A 117 17.19 7.10 1.55
N GLY A 118 17.92 7.25 2.65
CA GLY A 118 17.96 8.50 3.39
C GLY A 118 19.29 8.73 4.10
N VAL A 119 19.59 10.01 4.30
CA VAL A 119 20.73 10.50 5.08
C VAL A 119 20.19 11.35 6.20
N TYR A 120 20.63 11.09 7.41
CA TYR A 120 20.25 11.81 8.62
C TYR A 120 21.50 12.45 9.24
N TYR A 121 21.41 13.70 9.62
CA TYR A 121 22.50 14.46 10.18
C TYR A 121 22.09 15.15 11.49
N THR A 122 22.84 14.88 12.55
CA THR A 122 22.60 15.42 13.92
C THR A 122 23.80 16.20 14.46
N GLY A 123 24.70 16.68 13.59
CA GLY A 123 25.94 17.37 14.01
C GLY A 123 25.74 18.80 14.49
N ILE A 124 24.57 19.40 14.39
CA ILE A 124 24.25 20.72 14.90
C ILE A 124 23.44 20.57 16.18
N LYS A 125 23.90 21.21 17.26
CA LYS A 125 23.24 21.11 18.57
C LYS A 125 21.76 21.50 18.46
N ASN A 126 20.87 20.63 18.97
CA ASN A 126 19.41 20.77 18.96
C ASN A 126 18.77 20.77 17.57
N TRP A 127 19.46 20.33 16.55
CA TRP A 127 18.91 20.21 15.20
C TRP A 127 19.12 18.84 14.61
N GLU A 128 18.10 18.34 13.95
CA GLU A 128 18.14 17.16 13.08
C GLU A 128 17.77 17.55 11.65
N PHE A 129 18.52 17.02 10.70
CA PHE A 129 18.25 17.18 9.28
C PHE A 129 18.15 15.82 8.63
N SER A 130 17.21 15.65 7.72
CA SER A 130 17.20 14.48 6.84
C SER A 130 16.89 14.82 5.41
N ILE A 131 17.43 14.00 4.53
CA ILE A 131 17.09 13.94 3.11
C ILE A 131 16.74 12.51 2.82
N GLU A 132 15.54 12.27 2.31
CA GLU A 132 15.04 10.94 1.95
C GLU A 132 14.55 10.93 0.51
N GLY A 133 14.92 9.90 -0.24
CA GLY A 133 14.40 9.62 -1.58
C GLY A 133 13.68 8.30 -1.60
N TYR A 134 12.55 8.23 -2.30
CA TYR A 134 11.81 6.99 -2.48
C TYR A 134 11.40 6.78 -3.93
N TYR A 135 11.22 5.50 -4.26
CA TYR A 135 10.66 5.03 -5.54
C TYR A 135 9.74 3.85 -5.27
N LYS A 136 8.55 3.89 -5.86
CA LYS A 136 7.52 2.86 -5.71
C LYS A 136 6.91 2.50 -7.06
N ASP A 137 6.99 1.22 -7.42
CA ASP A 137 6.25 0.63 -8.54
C ASP A 137 4.98 -0.05 -8.01
N MET A 138 3.87 0.15 -8.72
CA MET A 138 2.57 -0.44 -8.41
C MET A 138 2.03 -1.19 -9.62
N TYR A 139 1.48 -2.38 -9.38
CA TYR A 139 0.92 -3.27 -10.38
C TYR A 139 -0.51 -3.65 -10.00
N ASN A 140 -1.36 -3.84 -11.00
CA ASN A 140 -2.78 -4.15 -10.84
C ASN A 140 -3.51 -3.09 -10.01
N VAL A 141 -3.16 -1.82 -10.21
CA VAL A 141 -3.92 -0.68 -9.67
C VAL A 141 -5.27 -0.68 -10.38
N LEU A 142 -6.34 -0.65 -9.61
CA LEU A 142 -7.69 -0.75 -10.13
C LEU A 142 -8.29 0.65 -10.31
N GLU A 143 -8.76 0.94 -11.51
CA GLU A 143 -9.41 2.21 -11.84
C GLU A 143 -10.67 1.96 -12.67
N TYR A 144 -11.60 2.91 -12.68
CA TYR A 144 -12.72 2.89 -13.62
C TYR A 144 -12.22 3.14 -15.04
N LYS A 145 -12.80 2.44 -16.01
CA LYS A 145 -12.62 2.75 -17.43
C LYS A 145 -13.12 4.15 -17.74
N ASP A 146 -12.55 4.78 -18.75
CA ASP A 146 -12.95 6.12 -19.17
C ASP A 146 -14.45 6.22 -19.45
N GLY A 147 -15.10 7.19 -18.78
CA GLY A 147 -16.55 7.42 -18.90
C GLY A 147 -17.44 6.50 -18.06
N GLU A 148 -16.88 5.49 -17.40
CA GLU A 148 -17.62 4.62 -16.49
C GLU A 148 -17.63 5.17 -15.07
N SER A 149 -18.70 4.86 -14.35
CA SER A 149 -18.86 5.20 -12.94
C SER A 149 -19.67 4.14 -12.23
N PHE A 150 -19.73 4.19 -10.91
CA PHE A 150 -20.58 3.32 -10.12
C PHE A 150 -22.07 3.51 -10.47
N LEU A 151 -22.49 4.73 -10.80
CA LEU A 151 -23.87 5.08 -11.13
C LEU A 151 -24.18 4.79 -12.61
N GLY A 152 -25.29 4.15 -12.90
CA GLY A 152 -25.95 4.26 -14.21
C GLY A 152 -25.87 3.08 -15.16
N SER A 153 -25.38 1.88 -14.79
CA SER A 153 -25.52 0.73 -15.67
C SER A 153 -25.87 -0.57 -14.93
N SER A 154 -26.62 -1.42 -15.64
CA SER A 154 -27.00 -2.77 -15.19
C SER A 154 -25.86 -3.81 -15.30
N HIS A 155 -24.67 -3.38 -15.69
CA HIS A 155 -23.52 -4.26 -15.86
C HIS A 155 -22.84 -4.57 -14.52
N ASN A 156 -22.16 -5.71 -14.46
CA ASN A 156 -21.36 -6.09 -13.32
C ASN A 156 -20.25 -5.04 -13.10
N TRP A 157 -19.95 -4.66 -11.86
CA TRP A 157 -18.93 -3.66 -11.54
C TRP A 157 -17.54 -4.04 -12.08
N GLU A 158 -17.25 -5.36 -12.19
CA GLU A 158 -15.99 -5.86 -12.74
C GLU A 158 -15.77 -5.45 -14.21
N ASP A 159 -16.84 -5.28 -14.98
CA ASP A 159 -16.76 -4.90 -16.40
C ASP A 159 -16.44 -3.42 -16.61
N LYS A 160 -16.63 -2.61 -15.55
CA LYS A 160 -16.41 -1.17 -15.56
C LYS A 160 -15.02 -0.74 -15.15
N VAL A 161 -14.19 -1.67 -14.74
CA VAL A 161 -12.87 -1.39 -14.18
C VAL A 161 -11.78 -2.03 -15.03
N GLU A 162 -10.59 -1.47 -14.94
CA GLU A 162 -9.39 -2.01 -15.54
C GLU A 162 -8.21 -1.97 -14.57
N MET A 163 -7.25 -2.84 -14.82
CA MET A 163 -6.02 -2.92 -14.03
C MET A 163 -4.86 -2.26 -14.76
N GLY A 164 -4.30 -1.24 -14.14
CA GLY A 164 -3.16 -0.49 -14.64
C GLY A 164 -1.88 -0.71 -13.82
N LYS A 165 -0.91 0.15 -14.12
CA LYS A 165 0.36 0.26 -13.39
C LYS A 165 0.54 1.70 -12.94
N GLY A 166 1.09 1.90 -11.75
CA GLY A 166 1.41 3.21 -11.22
C GLY A 166 2.87 3.29 -10.79
N ARG A 167 3.41 4.50 -10.77
CA ARG A 167 4.72 4.82 -10.21
C ARG A 167 4.61 6.03 -9.32
N SER A 168 5.36 6.01 -8.23
CA SER A 168 5.50 7.15 -7.35
C SER A 168 6.96 7.29 -6.95
N PHE A 169 7.48 8.50 -7.00
CA PHE A 169 8.82 8.81 -6.53
C PHE A 169 8.87 10.22 -5.98
N GLY A 170 9.78 10.47 -5.07
CA GLY A 170 9.92 11.78 -4.47
C GLY A 170 11.20 11.90 -3.67
N VAL A 171 11.52 13.15 -3.30
CA VAL A 171 12.59 13.49 -2.37
C VAL A 171 11.98 14.39 -1.30
N GLU A 172 12.26 14.07 -0.05
CA GLU A 172 11.77 14.78 1.12
C GLU A 172 12.94 15.38 1.90
N PHE A 173 12.76 16.59 2.39
CA PHE A 173 13.72 17.28 3.24
C PHE A 173 13.06 17.60 4.57
N MET A 174 13.74 17.30 5.67
CA MET A 174 13.29 17.64 7.00
C MET A 174 14.37 18.42 7.74
N ALA A 175 13.96 19.46 8.45
CA ALA A 175 14.78 20.15 9.45
C ALA A 175 13.94 20.31 10.72
N GLN A 176 14.39 19.73 11.80
CA GLN A 176 13.67 19.72 13.08
C GLN A 176 14.54 20.24 14.20
N GLU A 177 14.02 21.20 14.98
CA GLU A 177 14.64 21.62 16.24
C GLU A 177 14.19 20.68 17.37
N THR A 178 15.15 20.03 18.03
CA THR A 178 14.93 19.15 19.19
C THR A 178 15.30 19.91 20.47
N LYS A 179 14.32 20.31 21.25
CA LYS A 179 14.54 20.88 22.58
C LYS A 179 14.46 19.75 23.61
N TYR A 180 15.60 19.44 24.23
CA TYR A 180 15.59 18.65 25.45
C TYR A 180 15.23 19.57 26.62
N PHE A 181 14.06 19.36 27.23
CA PHE A 181 13.64 19.96 28.48
C PHE A 181 14.26 19.22 29.65
#